data_c167102185a7658a1ebb9041a9e4a793
#
_entry.id   c167102185a7658a1ebb9041a9e4a793
#
_cell.length_a   1.000
_cell.length_b   1.000
_cell.length_c   1.000
_cell.angle_alpha   90.00
_cell.angle_beta   90.00
_cell.angle_gamma   90.00
#
_symmetry.space_group_name_H-M   'P 1'
#
loop_
_entity.id
_entity.type
_entity.pdbx_description
1 polymer ?
#
loop_
_entity_poly.entity_id
_entity_poly.type
_entity_poly.pdbx_seq_one_letter_code
_entity_poly.pdbx_strand_id
1 'polypeptide(L)'
;MITLIVDNFLTAEECEVIIKFYKDNKDKATKFRDVYPLELSKDKYETDFLKNKLNNMAKNFNGEIDWFEIVKWPINSKQDLHIDDASKDTILSSITYLNDDFTGGQTHYEDGTTFKPKKGRSLFFNGTYYKHGVTPVSKNTRYVVASWYKKLNPSP
;
A
#
# COMPACT_ATOMS: atom_id res chain seq x y z
N MET A 1 12.41 14.76 3.66
CA MET A 1 11.18 13.93 3.63
C MET A 1 11.32 12.79 4.60
N ILE A 2 10.31 12.58 5.43
CA ILE A 2 10.35 11.53 6.45
C ILE A 2 9.52 10.34 5.97
N THR A 3 10.16 9.18 5.88
CA THR A 3 9.49 7.91 5.62
C THR A 3 9.81 6.97 6.76
N LEU A 4 8.78 6.39 7.35
CA LEU A 4 8.97 5.33 8.33
C LEU A 4 8.98 3.99 7.59
N ILE A 5 10.07 3.25 7.74
CA ILE A 5 10.23 1.91 7.17
C ILE A 5 10.06 0.89 8.31
N VAL A 6 9.12 -0.03 8.15
CA VAL A 6 8.87 -1.07 9.14
C VAL A 6 9.05 -2.43 8.47
N ASP A 7 10.17 -3.10 8.75
CA ASP A 7 10.41 -4.45 8.29
C ASP A 7 9.62 -5.45 9.12
N ASN A 8 9.21 -6.54 8.51
CA ASN A 8 8.40 -7.57 9.15
C ASN A 8 7.08 -7.02 9.73
N PHE A 9 6.54 -5.99 9.09
CA PHE A 9 5.21 -5.48 9.45
C PHE A 9 4.16 -6.56 9.26
N LEU A 10 4.30 -7.35 8.20
CA LEU A 10 3.55 -8.60 8.00
C LEU A 10 4.53 -9.76 7.98
N THR A 11 4.12 -10.92 8.48
CA THR A 11 4.88 -12.16 8.32
C THR A 11 4.77 -12.66 6.89
N ALA A 12 5.66 -13.57 6.49
CA ALA A 12 5.60 -14.20 5.17
C ALA A 12 4.25 -14.91 4.95
N GLU A 13 3.74 -15.59 5.97
CA GLU A 13 2.46 -16.29 5.91
C GLU A 13 1.30 -15.33 5.76
N GLU A 14 1.31 -14.21 6.47
CA GLU A 14 0.29 -13.17 6.33
C GLU A 14 0.29 -12.60 4.92
N CYS A 15 1.46 -12.35 4.34
CA CYS A 15 1.57 -11.90 2.94
C CYS A 15 0.94 -12.90 1.97
N GLU A 16 1.20 -14.19 2.17
CA GLU A 16 0.65 -15.25 1.32
C GLU A 16 -0.87 -15.36 1.44
N VAL A 17 -1.40 -15.21 2.66
CA VAL A 17 -2.85 -15.18 2.90
C VAL A 17 -3.51 -14.05 2.14
N ILE A 18 -2.92 -12.86 2.16
CA ILE A 18 -3.47 -11.68 1.49
C ILE A 18 -3.42 -11.85 -0.02
N ILE A 19 -2.30 -12.36 -0.57
CA ILE A 19 -2.20 -12.63 -2.01
C ILE A 19 -3.24 -13.66 -2.44
N LYS A 20 -3.41 -14.72 -1.67
CA LYS A 20 -4.42 -15.74 -1.95
C LYS A 20 -5.82 -15.14 -1.94
N PHE A 21 -6.12 -14.30 -0.96
CA PHE A 21 -7.41 -13.59 -0.91
C PHE A 21 -7.64 -12.77 -2.18
N TYR A 22 -6.61 -12.06 -2.65
CA TYR A 22 -6.71 -11.32 -3.91
C TYR A 22 -7.03 -12.25 -5.07
N LYS A 23 -6.29 -13.35 -5.22
CA LYS A 23 -6.48 -14.29 -6.33
C LYS A 23 -7.86 -14.93 -6.32
N ASP A 24 -8.38 -15.23 -5.13
CA ASP A 24 -9.72 -15.81 -4.97
C ASP A 24 -10.84 -14.79 -5.26
N ASN A 25 -10.55 -13.51 -5.21
CA ASN A 25 -11.50 -12.42 -5.42
C ASN A 25 -11.14 -11.50 -6.60
N LYS A 26 -10.27 -11.93 -7.49
CA LYS A 26 -9.73 -11.11 -8.58
C LYS A 26 -10.80 -10.55 -9.53
N ASP A 27 -11.92 -11.22 -9.65
CA ASP A 27 -13.06 -10.78 -10.44
C ASP A 27 -13.72 -9.51 -9.90
N LYS A 28 -13.49 -9.19 -8.64
CA LYS A 28 -13.99 -7.97 -7.99
C LYS A 28 -12.98 -6.82 -8.06
N ALA A 29 -11.76 -7.07 -8.53
CA ALA A 29 -10.78 -6.03 -8.74
C ALA A 29 -11.16 -5.20 -9.97
N THR A 30 -10.89 -3.91 -9.91
CA THR A 30 -11.17 -2.98 -11.02
C THR A 30 -9.87 -2.45 -11.58
N LYS A 31 -9.83 -2.21 -12.89
CA LYS A 31 -8.64 -1.64 -13.52
C LYS A 31 -8.55 -0.15 -13.22
N PHE A 32 -7.40 0.29 -12.73
CA PHE A 32 -7.09 1.71 -12.55
C PHE A 32 -5.70 1.97 -13.15
N ARG A 33 -5.65 2.70 -14.26
CA ARG A 33 -4.42 2.90 -15.04
C ARG A 33 -3.84 1.54 -15.43
N ASP A 34 -2.60 1.24 -15.03
CA ASP A 34 -1.90 -0.01 -15.37
C ASP A 34 -2.11 -1.13 -14.34
N VAL A 35 -2.86 -0.87 -13.27
CA VAL A 35 -2.93 -1.75 -12.10
C VAL A 35 -4.36 -2.21 -11.82
N TYR A 36 -4.49 -3.20 -10.92
CA TYR A 36 -5.78 -3.80 -10.60
C TYR A 36 -6.00 -3.82 -9.09
N PRO A 37 -6.54 -2.73 -8.51
CA PRO A 37 -6.84 -2.68 -7.08
C PRO A 37 -8.09 -3.47 -6.72
N LEU A 38 -8.04 -4.12 -5.56
CA LEU A 38 -9.17 -4.75 -4.88
C LEU A 38 -9.36 -4.03 -3.56
N GLU A 39 -10.41 -3.25 -3.46
CA GLU A 39 -10.69 -2.43 -2.28
C GLU A 39 -11.17 -3.28 -1.09
N LEU A 40 -10.64 -3.02 0.10
CA LEU A 40 -10.88 -3.78 1.32
C LEU A 40 -11.53 -2.97 2.45
N SER A 41 -11.85 -1.70 2.21
CA SER A 41 -12.36 -0.79 3.26
C SER A 41 -13.71 -1.22 3.82
N LYS A 42 -14.44 -2.06 3.10
CA LYS A 42 -15.66 -2.69 3.60
C LYS A 42 -15.29 -3.95 4.35
N ASP A 43 -16.08 -4.29 5.35
CA ASP A 43 -15.79 -5.42 6.23
C ASP A 43 -15.53 -6.71 5.45
N LYS A 44 -14.32 -7.22 5.57
CA LYS A 44 -13.86 -8.49 5.02
C LYS A 44 -13.22 -9.27 6.15
N TYR A 45 -13.94 -10.22 6.69
CA TYR A 45 -13.50 -11.01 7.84
C TYR A 45 -12.10 -11.59 7.63
N GLU A 46 -11.81 -12.08 6.42
CA GLU A 46 -10.55 -12.73 6.10
C GLU A 46 -9.35 -11.76 6.14
N THR A 47 -9.60 -10.46 6.06
CA THR A 47 -8.55 -9.43 6.05
C THR A 47 -8.62 -8.48 7.25
N ASP A 48 -9.44 -8.77 8.25
CA ASP A 48 -9.59 -7.93 9.44
C ASP A 48 -8.27 -7.79 10.20
N PHE A 49 -7.44 -8.83 10.23
CA PHE A 49 -6.14 -8.75 10.88
C PHE A 49 -5.25 -7.66 10.25
N LEU A 50 -5.32 -7.50 8.93
CA LEU A 50 -4.58 -6.49 8.21
C LEU A 50 -5.08 -5.09 8.59
N LYS A 51 -6.39 -4.88 8.58
CA LYS A 51 -7.00 -3.61 8.99
C LYS A 51 -6.58 -3.24 10.41
N ASN A 52 -6.59 -4.22 11.33
CA ASN A 52 -6.20 -4.00 12.71
C ASN A 52 -4.72 -3.61 12.84
N LYS A 53 -3.82 -4.26 12.11
CA LYS A 53 -2.39 -3.90 12.10
C LYS A 53 -2.17 -2.49 11.57
N LEU A 54 -2.82 -2.14 10.47
CA LEU A 54 -2.71 -0.82 9.86
C LEU A 54 -3.25 0.27 10.81
N ASN A 55 -4.39 0.04 11.45
CA ASN A 55 -4.95 0.97 12.42
C ASN A 55 -4.06 1.13 13.67
N ASN A 56 -3.50 0.03 14.17
CA ASN A 56 -2.62 0.10 15.32
C ASN A 56 -1.37 0.96 15.03
N MET A 57 -0.83 0.84 13.82
CA MET A 57 0.29 1.68 13.41
C MET A 57 -0.14 3.14 13.24
N ALA A 58 -1.31 3.37 12.66
CA ALA A 58 -1.82 4.73 12.40
C ALA A 58 -2.07 5.52 13.69
N LYS A 59 -2.36 4.86 14.80
CA LYS A 59 -2.53 5.52 16.10
C LYS A 59 -1.28 6.30 16.52
N ASN A 60 -0.09 5.85 16.14
CA ASN A 60 1.16 6.56 16.44
C ASN A 60 1.23 7.92 15.73
N PHE A 61 0.42 8.13 14.70
CA PHE A 61 0.32 9.38 13.94
C PHE A 61 -1.01 10.10 14.19
N ASN A 62 -1.73 9.69 15.24
CA ASN A 62 -3.06 10.21 15.54
C ASN A 62 -4.04 10.03 14.35
N GLY A 63 -3.94 8.88 13.70
CA GLY A 63 -4.71 8.55 12.51
C GLY A 63 -5.47 7.24 12.62
N GLU A 64 -6.37 7.04 11.68
CA GLU A 64 -7.07 5.79 11.47
C GLU A 64 -7.17 5.51 9.97
N ILE A 65 -7.41 4.25 9.61
CA ILE A 65 -7.55 3.89 8.21
C ILE A 65 -8.80 4.54 7.62
N ASP A 66 -8.66 5.15 6.46
CA ASP A 66 -9.78 5.68 5.68
C ASP A 66 -10.17 4.66 4.62
N TRP A 67 -9.20 4.26 3.79
CA TRP A 67 -9.42 3.13 2.91
C TRP A 67 -8.10 2.42 2.61
N PHE A 68 -8.19 1.15 2.21
CA PHE A 68 -7.04 0.36 1.81
C PHE A 68 -7.45 -0.68 0.78
N GLU A 69 -6.46 -1.12 0.01
CA GLU A 69 -6.69 -2.02 -1.11
C GLU A 69 -5.47 -2.90 -1.36
N ILE A 70 -5.71 -4.11 -1.88
CA ILE A 70 -4.65 -4.94 -2.43
C ILE A 70 -4.52 -4.57 -3.90
N VAL A 71 -3.30 -4.27 -4.35
CA VAL A 71 -3.07 -3.84 -5.73
C VAL A 71 -2.15 -4.82 -6.42
N LYS A 72 -2.63 -5.34 -7.54
CA LYS A 72 -1.84 -6.16 -8.46
C LYS A 72 -1.20 -5.26 -9.51
N TRP A 73 0.12 -5.30 -9.57
CA TRP A 73 0.93 -4.59 -10.56
C TRP A 73 1.48 -5.59 -11.58
N PRO A 74 0.89 -5.70 -12.77
CA PRO A 74 1.41 -6.60 -13.80
C PRO A 74 2.81 -6.21 -14.26
N ILE A 75 3.47 -7.13 -14.96
CA ILE A 75 4.74 -6.86 -15.65
C ILE A 75 4.53 -5.67 -16.60
N ASN A 76 5.50 -4.76 -16.65
CA ASN A 76 5.53 -3.50 -17.40
C ASN A 76 4.66 -2.38 -16.81
N SER A 77 3.92 -2.62 -15.75
CA SER A 77 3.20 -1.54 -15.08
C SER A 77 4.17 -0.61 -14.35
N LYS A 78 3.83 0.65 -14.29
CA LYS A 78 4.60 1.70 -13.62
C LYS A 78 3.64 2.78 -13.15
N GLN A 79 4.16 3.71 -12.38
CA GLN A 79 3.43 4.93 -12.05
C GLN A 79 4.41 6.09 -12.01
N ASP A 80 4.13 7.12 -12.82
CA ASP A 80 4.94 8.33 -12.85
C ASP A 80 4.80 9.09 -11.53
N LEU A 81 5.73 10.00 -11.29
CA LEU A 81 5.68 10.85 -10.10
C LEU A 81 4.35 11.59 -10.02
N HIS A 82 3.70 11.48 -8.87
CA HIS A 82 2.39 12.07 -8.61
C HIS A 82 2.23 12.34 -7.12
N ILE A 83 1.25 13.16 -6.80
CA ILE A 83 0.72 13.32 -5.45
C ILE A 83 -0.55 12.49 -5.38
N ASP A 84 -0.78 11.80 -4.27
CA ASP A 84 -2.02 11.04 -4.10
C ASP A 84 -3.22 11.96 -4.14
N ASP A 85 -4.17 11.65 -5.02
CA ASP A 85 -5.45 12.34 -5.12
C ASP A 85 -6.42 11.71 -4.11
N ALA A 86 -6.09 11.87 -2.85
CA ALA A 86 -6.87 11.34 -1.75
C ALA A 86 -7.77 12.43 -1.17
N SER A 87 -8.56 12.06 -0.16
CA SER A 87 -9.39 13.04 0.55
C SER A 87 -8.51 14.14 1.14
N LYS A 88 -9.08 15.37 1.22
CA LYS A 88 -8.43 16.51 1.91
C LYS A 88 -8.07 16.20 3.37
N ASP A 89 -8.73 15.20 3.95
CA ASP A 89 -8.50 14.78 5.34
C ASP A 89 -7.40 13.72 5.47
N THR A 90 -6.82 13.29 4.37
CA THR A 90 -5.74 12.30 4.37
C THR A 90 -4.46 12.90 4.95
N ILE A 91 -3.93 12.25 5.97
CA ILE A 91 -2.73 12.70 6.67
C ILE A 91 -1.51 11.82 6.39
N LEU A 92 -1.73 10.60 5.91
CA LEU A 92 -0.68 9.61 5.75
C LEU A 92 -1.07 8.60 4.68
N SER A 93 -0.08 8.08 3.99
CA SER A 93 -0.21 6.97 3.04
C SER A 93 0.73 5.85 3.45
N SER A 94 0.43 4.63 3.05
CA SER A 94 1.38 3.53 3.24
C SER A 94 1.34 2.55 2.09
N ILE A 95 2.48 1.89 1.87
CA ILE A 95 2.63 0.78 0.93
C ILE A 95 3.23 -0.38 1.71
N THR A 96 2.58 -1.54 1.65
CA THR A 96 3.09 -2.77 2.25
C THR A 96 3.36 -3.78 1.15
N TYR A 97 4.62 -4.22 1.02
CA TYR A 97 5.01 -5.19 -0.01
C TYR A 97 4.61 -6.59 0.41
N LEU A 98 3.85 -7.28 -0.44
CA LEU A 98 3.39 -8.64 -0.19
C LEU A 98 4.32 -9.69 -0.81
N ASN A 99 5.13 -9.28 -1.79
CA ASN A 99 6.17 -10.12 -2.39
C ASN A 99 7.35 -9.25 -2.80
N ASP A 100 8.46 -9.88 -3.14
CA ASP A 100 9.67 -9.19 -3.59
C ASP A 100 10.41 -9.97 -4.70
N ASP A 101 9.73 -10.94 -5.31
CA ASP A 101 10.29 -11.80 -6.36
C ASP A 101 10.17 -11.19 -7.78
N PHE A 102 10.12 -9.87 -7.86
CA PHE A 102 10.09 -9.11 -9.10
C PHE A 102 11.30 -8.17 -9.17
N THR A 103 11.57 -7.61 -10.35
CA THR A 103 12.61 -6.61 -10.55
C THR A 103 11.96 -5.26 -10.85
N GLY A 104 12.62 -4.16 -10.48
CA GLY A 104 12.00 -2.84 -10.55
C GLY A 104 10.87 -2.70 -9.53
N GLY A 105 9.79 -2.04 -9.88
CA GLY A 105 8.65 -1.86 -8.98
C GLY A 105 9.03 -1.17 -7.68
N GLN A 106 10.05 -0.33 -7.72
CA GLN A 106 10.52 0.40 -6.55
C GLN A 106 9.71 1.68 -6.36
N THR A 107 9.28 1.93 -5.13
CA THR A 107 8.73 3.22 -4.76
C THR A 107 9.87 4.24 -4.77
N HIS A 108 9.66 5.37 -5.41
CA HIS A 108 10.68 6.42 -5.49
C HIS A 108 10.07 7.80 -5.33
N TYR A 109 10.88 8.73 -4.87
CA TYR A 109 10.51 10.12 -4.66
C TYR A 109 11.14 11.04 -5.71
N GLU A 110 10.61 12.26 -5.83
CA GLU A 110 11.11 13.28 -6.75
C GLU A 110 12.58 13.62 -6.50
N ASP A 111 13.06 13.53 -5.25
CA ASP A 111 14.45 13.80 -4.89
C ASP A 111 15.43 12.67 -5.26
N GLY A 112 14.94 11.61 -5.90
CA GLY A 112 15.77 10.46 -6.31
C GLY A 112 15.85 9.34 -5.27
N THR A 113 15.29 9.52 -4.08
CA THR A 113 15.24 8.44 -3.08
C THR A 113 14.43 7.27 -3.61
N THR A 114 14.95 6.04 -3.47
CA THR A 114 14.27 4.82 -3.88
C THR A 114 14.20 3.85 -2.71
N PHE A 115 13.15 3.02 -2.69
CA PHE A 115 12.95 2.02 -1.66
C PHE A 115 12.94 0.64 -2.30
N LYS A 116 13.80 -0.24 -1.79
CA LYS A 116 13.86 -1.62 -2.26
C LYS A 116 12.65 -2.39 -1.73
N PRO A 117 11.88 -3.06 -2.60
CA PRO A 117 10.82 -3.95 -2.15
C PRO A 117 11.38 -5.07 -1.28
N LYS A 118 10.66 -5.37 -0.20
CA LYS A 118 10.98 -6.50 0.68
C LYS A 118 9.67 -7.06 1.23
N LYS A 119 9.46 -8.35 1.08
CA LYS A 119 8.24 -9.03 1.56
C LYS A 119 8.00 -8.72 3.03
N GLY A 120 6.81 -8.21 3.34
CA GLY A 120 6.43 -7.83 4.70
C GLY A 120 6.81 -6.42 5.13
N ARG A 121 7.56 -5.69 4.31
CA ARG A 121 7.98 -4.30 4.61
C ARG A 121 6.85 -3.33 4.34
N SER A 122 6.64 -2.40 5.27
CA SER A 122 5.74 -1.25 5.06
C SER A 122 6.52 0.05 5.02
N LEU A 123 6.07 0.95 4.14
CA LEU A 123 6.53 2.34 4.08
C LEU A 123 5.37 3.24 4.45
N PHE A 124 5.58 4.15 5.40
CA PHE A 124 4.58 5.15 5.79
C PHE A 124 5.13 6.54 5.45
N PHE A 125 4.39 7.31 4.69
CA PHE A 125 4.83 8.63 4.21
C PHE A 125 3.64 9.53 3.89
N ASN A 126 3.88 10.82 3.74
CA ASN A 126 2.82 11.76 3.35
C ASN A 126 2.73 11.86 1.82
N GLY A 127 1.95 10.94 1.22
CA GLY A 127 1.78 10.84 -0.23
C GLY A 127 0.95 11.96 -0.85
N THR A 128 0.20 12.72 -0.04
CA THR A 128 -0.56 13.88 -0.53
C THR A 128 0.30 15.12 -0.65
N TYR A 129 1.47 15.13 -0.04
CA TYR A 129 2.40 16.25 -0.06
C TYR A 129 3.63 15.97 -0.94
N TYR A 130 4.20 14.76 -0.84
CA TYR A 130 5.43 14.42 -1.52
C TYR A 130 5.16 13.64 -2.81
N LYS A 131 5.73 14.11 -3.93
CA LYS A 131 5.63 13.40 -5.19
C LYS A 131 6.39 12.08 -5.12
N HIS A 132 5.71 11.02 -5.50
CA HIS A 132 6.25 9.66 -5.50
C HIS A 132 5.72 8.87 -6.69
N GLY A 133 6.41 7.81 -7.04
CA GLY A 133 6.05 6.95 -8.16
C GLY A 133 6.55 5.54 -7.96
N VAL A 134 6.34 4.71 -8.96
CA VAL A 134 6.78 3.31 -8.98
C VAL A 134 7.48 3.04 -10.29
N THR A 135 8.73 2.55 -10.22
CA THR A 135 9.50 2.19 -11.42
C THR A 135 8.88 0.96 -12.10
N PRO A 136 9.13 0.76 -13.41
CA PRO A 136 8.53 -0.36 -14.13
C PRO A 136 8.80 -1.71 -13.48
N VAL A 137 7.73 -2.52 -13.40
CA VAL A 137 7.78 -3.88 -12.85
C VAL A 137 8.24 -4.85 -13.93
N SER A 138 9.16 -5.76 -13.61
CA SER A 138 9.57 -6.80 -14.53
C SER A 138 9.76 -8.15 -13.82
N LYS A 139 9.86 -9.19 -14.59
CA LYS A 139 10.01 -10.61 -14.21
C LYS A 139 8.76 -11.23 -13.60
N ASN A 140 8.20 -10.66 -12.54
CA ASN A 140 6.99 -11.20 -11.89
C ASN A 140 6.06 -10.06 -11.49
N THR A 141 4.81 -10.41 -11.21
CA THR A 141 3.81 -9.48 -10.71
C THR A 141 4.21 -8.93 -9.33
N ARG A 142 3.98 -7.64 -9.13
CA ARG A 142 4.16 -6.97 -7.84
C ARG A 142 2.81 -6.88 -7.13
N TYR A 143 2.75 -7.37 -5.89
CA TYR A 143 1.55 -7.23 -5.05
C TYR A 143 1.87 -6.36 -3.85
N VAL A 144 1.03 -5.38 -3.61
CA VAL A 144 1.15 -4.50 -2.43
C VAL A 144 -0.22 -4.26 -1.81
N VAL A 145 -0.22 -3.83 -0.55
CA VAL A 145 -1.37 -3.17 0.06
C VAL A 145 -1.08 -1.67 0.06
N ALA A 146 -1.96 -0.91 -0.54
CA ALA A 146 -1.92 0.55 -0.50
C ALA A 146 -2.98 1.03 0.49
N SER A 147 -2.62 1.97 1.36
CA SER A 147 -3.49 2.42 2.44
C SER A 147 -3.41 3.92 2.62
N TRP A 148 -4.53 4.52 2.95
CA TRP A 148 -4.65 5.96 3.23
C TRP A 148 -5.33 6.15 4.56
N TYR A 149 -4.83 7.11 5.34
CA TYR A 149 -5.23 7.33 6.73
C TYR A 149 -5.73 8.74 6.91
N LYS A 150 -6.75 8.89 7.72
CA LYS A 150 -7.30 10.18 8.10
C LYS A 150 -7.05 10.43 9.58
N LYS A 151 -7.12 11.68 9.98
CA LYS A 151 -6.96 12.06 11.38
C LYS A 151 -8.08 11.44 12.22
N LEU A 152 -7.74 10.91 13.38
CA LEU A 152 -8.73 10.50 14.36
C LEU A 152 -9.60 11.71 14.72
N ASN A 153 -10.92 11.55 14.69
CA ASN A 153 -11.82 12.60 15.12
C ASN A 153 -11.56 12.88 16.60
N PRO A 154 -11.27 14.15 16.96
CA PRO A 154 -11.18 14.49 18.36
C PRO A 154 -12.52 14.19 19.01
N SER A 155 -12.49 13.66 20.24
CA SER A 155 -13.71 13.51 21.03
C SER A 155 -14.38 14.88 21.18
N PRO A 156 -15.72 14.96 20.98
CA PRO A 156 -16.40 16.23 21.11
C PRO A 156 -16.23 16.83 22.51
#